data_4a4f5d5e130d5c681bf30e03884012a8
#
_entry.id   4a4f5d5e130d5c681bf30e03884012a8
#
_cell.length_a   1.000
_cell.length_b   1.000
_cell.length_c   1.000
_cell.angle_alpha   90.00
_cell.angle_beta   90.00
_cell.angle_gamma   90.00
#
_symmetry.space_group_name_H-M   'P 1'
#
loop_
_entity.id
_entity.type
_entity.pdbx_description
1 polymer ?
#
loop_
_entity_poly.entity_id
_entity_poly.type
_entity_poly.pdbx_seq_one_letter_code
_entity_poly.pdbx_strand_id
1 'polypeptide(L)'
;MIFNAERLINRLKDAPNGSEVKIFLYIALNQPSEGIHGFKTTKQQLAYDLKVKIPTIFRSLRWLKDEMFVQELKLLDCSDFMVNPSFVMNNCNPDERIKEWNRRCNLDSAREVRLLKQKRRRELKKQNQ
;
A
#
# COMPACT_ATOMS: atom_id res chain seq x y z
N MET A 1 -4.09 -5.23 -16.20
CA MET A 1 -3.81 -5.29 -14.76
C MET A 1 -3.85 -6.75 -14.32
N ILE A 2 -2.82 -7.18 -13.62
CA ILE A 2 -2.70 -8.55 -13.14
C ILE A 2 -2.69 -8.53 -11.62
N PHE A 3 -3.63 -9.27 -11.00
CA PHE A 3 -3.69 -9.45 -9.55
C PHE A 3 -3.16 -10.83 -9.18
N ASN A 4 -2.32 -10.89 -8.16
CA ASN A 4 -2.07 -12.15 -7.47
C ASN A 4 -3.17 -12.32 -6.41
N ALA A 5 -4.32 -12.81 -6.83
CA ALA A 5 -5.54 -12.81 -6.02
C ALA A 5 -5.38 -13.61 -4.72
N GLU A 6 -4.78 -14.79 -4.79
CA GLU A 6 -4.59 -15.65 -3.62
C GLU A 6 -3.74 -14.96 -2.56
N ARG A 7 -2.57 -14.42 -2.95
CA ARG A 7 -1.67 -13.73 -2.03
C ARG A 7 -2.31 -12.46 -1.47
N LEU A 8 -3.00 -11.72 -2.33
CA LEU A 8 -3.67 -10.48 -1.94
C LEU A 8 -4.76 -10.76 -0.89
N ILE A 9 -5.63 -11.75 -1.15
CA ILE A 9 -6.71 -12.11 -0.24
C ILE A 9 -6.15 -12.61 1.09
N ASN A 10 -5.13 -13.45 1.06
CA ASN A 10 -4.51 -13.99 2.27
C ASN A 10 -3.93 -12.90 3.17
N ARG A 11 -3.49 -11.79 2.60
CA ARG A 11 -2.95 -10.67 3.36
C ARG A 11 -4.05 -9.67 3.77
N LEU A 12 -4.99 -9.35 2.88
CA LEU A 12 -6.05 -8.38 3.14
C LEU A 12 -7.09 -8.86 4.16
N LYS A 13 -7.26 -10.17 4.32
CA LYS A 13 -8.19 -10.71 5.32
C LYS A 13 -7.88 -10.25 6.75
N ASP A 14 -6.64 -9.84 7.01
CA ASP A 14 -6.21 -9.36 8.32
C ASP A 14 -6.45 -7.86 8.52
N ALA A 15 -7.00 -7.17 7.52
CA ALA A 15 -7.30 -5.75 7.63
C ALA A 15 -8.30 -5.48 8.76
N PRO A 16 -8.03 -4.48 9.62
CA PRO A 16 -8.92 -4.21 10.76
C PRO A 16 -10.29 -3.67 10.38
N ASN A 17 -10.41 -3.03 9.20
CA ASN A 17 -11.68 -2.44 8.72
C ASN A 17 -11.79 -2.64 7.21
N GLY A 18 -13.00 -2.45 6.67
CA GLY A 18 -13.20 -2.52 5.21
C GLY A 18 -12.58 -1.37 4.43
N SER A 19 -12.26 -0.26 5.10
CA SER A 19 -11.67 0.91 4.46
C SER A 19 -10.28 0.64 3.88
N GLU A 20 -9.48 -0.24 4.48
CA GLU A 20 -8.15 -0.61 3.97
C GLU A 20 -8.26 -1.25 2.60
N VAL A 21 -9.18 -2.17 2.43
CA VAL A 21 -9.42 -2.85 1.14
C VAL A 21 -9.87 -1.84 0.09
N LYS A 22 -10.82 -0.98 0.45
CA LYS A 22 -11.37 0.06 -0.45
C LYS A 22 -10.27 1.01 -0.93
N ILE A 23 -9.46 1.51 -0.02
CA ILE A 23 -8.37 2.44 -0.32
C ILE A 23 -7.31 1.75 -1.18
N PHE A 24 -6.92 0.53 -0.81
CA PHE A 24 -5.92 -0.23 -1.57
C PHE A 24 -6.36 -0.45 -3.00
N LEU A 25 -7.60 -0.93 -3.21
CA LEU A 25 -8.11 -1.18 -4.56
C LEU A 25 -8.18 0.10 -5.39
N TYR A 26 -8.59 1.21 -4.78
CA TYR A 26 -8.65 2.50 -5.47
C TYR A 26 -7.26 2.95 -5.93
N ILE A 27 -6.26 2.87 -5.04
CA ILE A 27 -4.88 3.20 -5.40
C ILE A 27 -4.36 2.25 -6.49
N ALA A 28 -4.64 0.96 -6.39
CA ALA A 28 -4.21 -0.03 -7.37
C ALA A 28 -4.80 0.24 -8.75
N LEU A 29 -6.10 0.57 -8.81
CA LEU A 29 -6.79 0.85 -10.06
C LEU A 29 -6.25 2.12 -10.75
N ASN A 30 -5.71 3.05 -9.98
CA ASN A 30 -5.20 4.31 -10.50
C ASN A 30 -3.68 4.32 -10.69
N GLN A 31 -3.03 3.17 -10.59
CA GLN A 31 -1.61 3.07 -10.92
C GLN A 31 -1.40 3.30 -12.41
N PRO A 32 -0.41 4.14 -12.81
CA PRO A 32 -0.09 4.31 -14.23
C PRO A 32 0.32 2.98 -14.88
N SER A 33 -0.05 2.78 -16.14
CA SER A 33 0.33 1.58 -16.91
C SER A 33 1.77 1.62 -17.42
N GLU A 34 2.39 2.78 -17.36
CA GLU A 34 3.77 2.98 -17.82
C GLU A 34 4.59 3.76 -16.80
N GLY A 35 5.90 3.58 -16.83
CA GLY A 35 6.83 4.29 -15.97
C GLY A 35 6.91 3.72 -14.56
N ILE A 36 7.56 4.48 -13.69
CA ILE A 36 7.87 4.05 -12.31
C ILE A 36 7.06 4.79 -11.25
N HIS A 37 6.22 5.73 -11.67
CA HIS A 37 5.41 6.51 -10.73
C HIS A 37 4.20 5.71 -10.25
N GLY A 38 3.74 6.03 -9.05
CA GLY A 38 2.48 5.54 -8.52
C GLY A 38 1.35 6.51 -8.80
N PHE A 39 0.27 6.38 -8.04
CA PHE A 39 -0.88 7.27 -8.11
C PHE A 39 -0.60 8.55 -7.30
N LYS A 40 -0.56 9.69 -7.97
CA LYS A 40 -0.33 10.99 -7.34
C LYS A 40 -1.65 11.58 -6.88
N THR A 41 -1.80 11.73 -5.58
CA THR A 41 -3.00 12.32 -4.97
C THR A 41 -2.68 12.82 -3.57
N THR A 42 -3.68 13.37 -2.88
CA THR A 42 -3.56 13.77 -1.48
C THR A 42 -4.50 12.91 -0.63
N LYS A 43 -4.25 12.87 0.67
CA LYS A 43 -5.13 12.17 1.61
C LYS A 43 -6.52 12.80 1.63
N GLN A 44 -6.60 14.12 1.50
CA GLN A 44 -7.86 14.85 1.40
C GLN A 44 -8.64 14.46 0.14
N GLN A 45 -7.93 14.33 -0.99
CA GLN A 45 -8.57 13.91 -2.24
C GLN A 45 -9.05 12.46 -2.16
N LEU A 46 -8.26 11.57 -1.55
CA LEU A 46 -8.68 10.19 -1.31
C LEU A 46 -9.96 10.14 -0.46
N ALA A 47 -10.01 10.96 0.59
CA ALA A 47 -11.19 11.03 1.46
C ALA A 47 -12.43 11.48 0.68
N TYR A 48 -12.28 12.48 -0.14
CA TYR A 48 -13.35 13.01 -1.00
C TYR A 48 -13.81 11.96 -2.01
N ASP A 49 -12.86 11.37 -2.75
CA ASP A 49 -13.17 10.41 -3.82
C ASP A 49 -13.85 9.15 -3.29
N LEU A 50 -13.42 8.67 -2.13
CA LEU A 50 -13.91 7.43 -1.55
C LEU A 50 -15.03 7.63 -0.54
N LYS A 51 -15.38 8.87 -0.24
CA LYS A 51 -16.40 9.23 0.77
C LYS A 51 -16.07 8.61 2.13
N VAL A 52 -14.81 8.74 2.52
CA VAL A 52 -14.28 8.24 3.78
C VAL A 52 -13.75 9.45 4.58
N LYS A 53 -13.91 9.41 5.88
CA LYS A 53 -13.42 10.48 6.76
C LYS A 53 -11.89 10.54 6.75
N ILE A 54 -11.33 11.75 6.82
CA ILE A 54 -9.88 11.97 6.77
C ILE A 54 -9.13 11.17 7.85
N PRO A 55 -9.57 11.14 9.14
CA PRO A 55 -8.88 10.30 10.13
C PRO A 55 -8.85 8.81 9.77
N THR A 56 -9.90 8.30 9.12
CA THR A 56 -9.95 6.93 8.63
C THR A 56 -8.94 6.69 7.53
N ILE A 57 -8.78 7.66 6.61
CA ILE A 57 -7.77 7.59 5.55
C ILE A 57 -6.36 7.46 6.17
N PHE A 58 -6.02 8.32 7.14
CA PHE A 58 -4.71 8.27 7.78
C PHE A 58 -4.44 6.93 8.45
N ARG A 59 -5.42 6.42 9.19
CA ARG A 59 -5.31 5.15 9.92
C ARG A 59 -5.17 3.96 8.95
N SER A 60 -6.00 3.93 7.92
CA SER A 60 -5.99 2.85 6.94
C SER A 60 -4.72 2.85 6.10
N LEU A 61 -4.24 4.02 5.68
CA LEU A 61 -2.97 4.13 4.96
C LEU A 61 -1.79 3.70 5.83
N ARG A 62 -1.81 4.01 7.13
CA ARG A 62 -0.77 3.56 8.05
C ARG A 62 -0.70 2.03 8.06
N TRP A 63 -1.84 1.38 8.18
CA TRP A 63 -1.89 -0.08 8.14
C TRP A 63 -1.36 -0.63 6.82
N LEU A 64 -1.81 -0.06 5.69
CA LEU A 64 -1.36 -0.49 4.36
C LEU A 64 0.14 -0.31 4.17
N LYS A 65 0.71 0.77 4.67
CA LYS A 65 2.16 1.01 4.62
C LYS A 65 2.92 0.06 5.54
N ASP A 66 2.45 -0.12 6.77
CA ASP A 66 3.06 -1.02 7.75
C ASP A 66 3.07 -2.46 7.25
N GLU A 67 2.02 -2.88 6.56
CA GLU A 67 1.88 -4.24 6.03
C GLU A 67 2.44 -4.39 4.62
N MET A 68 3.13 -3.38 4.11
CA MET A 68 3.84 -3.42 2.82
C MET A 68 2.93 -3.61 1.61
N PHE A 69 1.69 -3.11 1.68
CA PHE A 69 0.80 -3.05 0.51
C PHE A 69 1.08 -1.85 -0.37
N VAL A 70 1.47 -0.73 0.24
CA VAL A 70 1.62 0.56 -0.41
C VAL A 70 2.87 1.25 0.11
N GLN A 71 3.56 1.99 -0.77
CA GLN A 71 4.60 2.95 -0.40
C GLN A 71 4.11 4.36 -0.71
N GLU A 72 4.40 5.29 0.17
CA GLU A 72 4.08 6.71 -0.04
C GLU A 72 5.38 7.50 -0.20
N LEU A 73 5.55 8.13 -1.37
CA LEU A 73 6.61 9.08 -1.62
C LEU A 73 6.01 10.48 -1.53
N LYS A 74 6.39 11.25 -0.51
CA LYS A 74 5.88 12.60 -0.31
C LYS A 74 6.55 13.56 -1.26
N LEU A 75 5.74 14.26 -2.05
CA LEU A 75 6.15 15.30 -2.97
C LEU A 75 5.73 16.67 -2.40
N LEU A 76 6.05 17.75 -3.12
CA LEU A 76 5.76 19.10 -2.64
C LEU A 76 4.26 19.34 -2.41
N ASP A 77 3.43 18.98 -3.40
CA ASP A 77 1.99 19.27 -3.40
C ASP A 77 1.10 18.05 -3.18
N CYS A 78 1.67 16.85 -3.20
CA CYS A 78 0.90 15.61 -3.13
C CYS A 78 1.78 14.46 -2.67
N SER A 79 1.21 13.27 -2.64
CA SER A 79 1.96 12.04 -2.42
C SER A 79 1.83 11.14 -3.64
N ASP A 80 2.87 10.37 -3.90
CA ASP A 80 2.91 9.34 -4.94
C ASP A 80 2.75 7.99 -4.23
N PHE A 81 1.60 7.35 -4.41
CA PHE A 81 1.29 6.06 -3.78
C PHE A 81 1.55 4.92 -4.74
N MET A 82 2.52 4.10 -4.42
CA MET A 82 2.87 2.92 -5.22
C MET A 82 2.39 1.66 -4.53
N VAL A 83 1.70 0.80 -5.26
CA VAL A 83 1.29 -0.51 -4.73
C VAL A 83 2.40 -1.54 -4.89
N ASN A 84 2.44 -2.50 -3.98
CA ASN A 84 3.42 -3.57 -4.01
C ASN A 84 3.21 -4.42 -5.27
N PRO A 85 4.22 -4.50 -6.17
CA PRO A 85 4.10 -5.26 -7.41
C PRO A 85 3.90 -6.75 -7.21
N SER A 86 4.19 -7.28 -6.02
CA SER A 86 3.93 -8.69 -5.73
C SER A 86 2.45 -9.01 -5.58
N PHE A 87 1.60 -7.99 -5.36
CA PHE A 87 0.15 -8.17 -5.26
C PHE A 87 -0.57 -7.76 -6.54
N VAL A 88 -0.16 -6.64 -7.14
CA VAL A 88 -0.82 -6.06 -8.31
C VAL A 88 0.24 -5.55 -9.29
N MET A 89 0.14 -5.97 -10.54
CA MET A 89 1.02 -5.52 -11.61
C MET A 89 0.18 -5.08 -12.81
N ASN A 90 0.30 -3.81 -13.19
CA ASN A 90 -0.42 -3.27 -14.35
C ASN A 90 0.50 -2.57 -15.35
N ASN A 91 1.81 -2.78 -15.22
CA ASN A 91 2.82 -2.12 -16.03
C ASN A 91 3.35 -3.07 -17.09
N CYS A 92 3.65 -2.55 -18.29
CA CYS A 92 4.26 -3.32 -19.36
C CYS A 92 5.75 -3.65 -19.10
N ASN A 93 6.37 -3.03 -18.09
CA ASN A 93 7.73 -3.33 -17.69
C ASN A 93 7.78 -3.69 -16.19
N PRO A 94 7.50 -4.96 -15.83
CA PRO A 94 7.46 -5.40 -14.44
C PRO A 94 8.78 -5.22 -13.70
N ASP A 95 9.92 -5.43 -14.37
CA ASP A 95 11.23 -5.36 -13.72
C ASP A 95 11.55 -3.96 -13.21
N GLU A 96 11.20 -2.94 -13.98
CA GLU A 96 11.37 -1.55 -13.55
C GLU A 96 10.52 -1.21 -12.33
N ARG A 97 9.29 -1.71 -12.31
CA ARG A 97 8.38 -1.50 -11.17
C ARG A 97 8.91 -2.17 -9.91
N ILE A 98 9.41 -3.38 -10.02
CA ILE A 98 9.99 -4.11 -8.89
C ILE A 98 11.23 -3.38 -8.36
N LYS A 99 12.11 -2.91 -9.24
CA LYS A 99 13.29 -2.13 -8.86
C LYS A 99 12.90 -0.84 -8.13
N GLU A 100 11.89 -0.13 -8.65
CA GLU A 100 11.42 1.12 -8.02
C GLU A 100 10.80 0.86 -6.66
N TRP A 101 10.01 -0.20 -6.51
CA TRP A 101 9.46 -0.59 -5.22
C TRP A 101 10.58 -0.84 -4.20
N ASN A 102 11.59 -1.61 -4.59
CA ASN A 102 12.72 -1.91 -3.72
C ASN A 102 13.52 -0.66 -3.37
N ARG A 103 13.72 0.25 -4.33
CA ARG A 103 14.39 1.52 -4.08
C ARG A 103 13.63 2.35 -3.04
N ARG A 104 12.31 2.46 -3.16
CA ARG A 104 11.47 3.20 -2.21
C ARG A 104 11.51 2.57 -0.83
N CYS A 105 11.50 1.25 -0.74
CA CYS A 105 11.65 0.54 0.53
C CYS A 105 12.98 0.86 1.20
N ASN A 106 14.07 0.92 0.44
CA ASN A 106 15.40 1.22 0.97
C ASN A 106 15.55 2.68 1.43
N LEU A 107 14.80 3.60 0.82
CA LEU A 107 14.79 5.01 1.22
C LEU A 107 13.93 5.27 2.45
N ASP A 108 13.11 4.33 2.85
CA ASP A 108 12.17 4.48 3.95
C ASP A 108 12.88 4.21 5.28
N SER A 109 13.19 5.27 6.02
CA SER A 109 13.89 5.17 7.30
C SER A 109 13.09 4.46 8.40
N ALA A 110 11.77 4.37 8.24
CA ALA A 110 10.90 3.69 9.20
C ALA A 110 10.62 2.23 8.84
N ARG A 111 11.22 1.72 7.75
CA ARG A 111 10.95 0.38 7.24
C ARG A 111 11.22 -0.71 8.28
N GLU A 112 12.36 -0.63 8.97
CA GLU A 112 12.72 -1.64 9.97
C GLU A 112 11.73 -1.67 11.12
N VAL A 113 11.27 -0.50 11.56
CA VAL A 113 10.27 -0.38 12.61
C VAL A 113 8.96 -1.03 12.18
N ARG A 114 8.54 -0.80 10.93
CA ARG A 114 7.33 -1.42 10.38
C ARG A 114 7.47 -2.94 10.31
N LEU A 115 8.62 -3.45 9.87
CA LEU A 115 8.88 -4.89 9.80
C LEU A 115 8.84 -5.54 11.18
N LEU A 116 9.41 -4.88 12.18
CA LEU A 116 9.36 -5.36 13.57
C LEU A 116 7.92 -5.39 14.09
N LYS A 117 7.12 -4.38 13.79
CA LYS A 117 5.71 -4.33 14.16
C LYS A 117 4.91 -5.47 13.51
N GLN A 118 5.17 -5.76 12.23
CA GLN A 118 4.54 -6.88 11.54
C GLN A 118 4.87 -8.20 12.20
N LYS A 119 6.14 -8.42 12.50
CA LYS A 119 6.60 -9.64 13.17
C LYS A 119 5.91 -9.81 14.52
N ARG A 120 5.85 -8.73 15.31
CA ARG A 120 5.19 -8.74 16.62
C ARG A 120 3.70 -9.08 16.51
N ARG A 121 3.00 -8.50 15.52
CA ARG A 121 1.58 -8.79 15.29
C ARG A 121 1.36 -10.26 14.93
N ARG A 122 2.22 -10.82 14.07
CA ARG A 122 2.13 -12.24 13.68
C ARG A 122 2.37 -13.16 14.86
N GLU A 123 3.32 -12.84 15.72
CA GLU A 123 3.60 -13.60 16.93
C GLU A 123 2.42 -13.57 17.90
N LEU A 124 1.83 -12.39 18.11
CA LEU A 124 0.65 -12.23 18.97
C LEU A 124 -0.55 -13.03 18.44
N LYS A 125 -0.77 -13.04 17.13
CA LYS A 125 -1.84 -13.85 16.52
C LYS A 125 -1.61 -15.34 16.76
N LYS A 126 -0.38 -15.81 16.63
CA LYS A 126 -0.02 -17.22 16.92
C LYS A 126 -0.29 -17.59 18.37
N GLN A 127 -0.01 -16.68 19.32
CA GLN A 127 -0.27 -16.91 20.73
C GLN A 127 -1.75 -16.96 21.08
N ASN A 128 -2.59 -16.28 20.30
CA ASN A 128 -4.03 -16.20 20.54
C ASN A 128 -4.83 -17.28 19.81
N GLN A 129 -4.15 -18.18 19.13
CA GLN A 129 -4.79 -19.34 18.48
C GLN A 129 -4.72 -20.59 19.41
#